data_c49123ef9cb9d3839dd380a9d4d7bf3d
#
_entry.id   c49123ef9cb9d3839dd380a9d4d7bf3d
#
_cell.length_a   1.000
_cell.length_b   1.000
_cell.length_c   1.000
_cell.angle_alpha   90.00
_cell.angle_beta   90.00
_cell.angle_gamma   90.00
#
_symmetry.space_group_name_H-M   'P 1'
#
loop_
_entity.id
_entity.type
_entity.pdbx_description
1 polymer ?
#
loop_
_entity_poly.entity_id
_entity_poly.type
_entity_poly.pdbx_seq_one_letter_code
_entity_poly.pdbx_strand_id
1 'polypeptide(L)'
;MASLTDLALGLVTLELLRRLPRDRDASRYWRAAFLGAAVTALLGAVYHGVLVGRPGIGTVAWAVMSSMVVVVMSFILAASVIEVLGRNRAVVFWPLRLVGLVAYAVFAATGHASIVAILWCESLTVACVLGLWVWAWLRHHPLSGPMLLAIGVSIAAAMFRLIPAAAALVRLDPDSAYHLGQIAGMVLLFAAVARARRPQALPSGSQ
;
A
#
# COMPACT_ATOMS: atom_id res chain seq x y z
N MET A 1 -16.02 -7.00 13.86
CA MET A 1 -15.47 -5.64 13.78
C MET A 1 -14.66 -5.39 12.52
N ALA A 2 -13.98 -6.38 11.94
CA ALA A 2 -13.15 -6.24 10.73
C ALA A 2 -13.85 -5.52 9.55
N SER A 3 -15.13 -5.82 9.26
CA SER A 3 -15.88 -5.15 8.19
C SER A 3 -16.02 -3.64 8.38
N LEU A 4 -16.21 -3.15 9.62
CA LEU A 4 -16.31 -1.71 9.90
C LEU A 4 -14.97 -1.00 9.76
N THR A 5 -13.88 -1.64 10.19
CA THR A 5 -12.53 -1.07 10.04
C THR A 5 -12.07 -1.07 8.60
N ASP A 6 -12.44 -2.08 7.80
CA ASP A 6 -12.25 -2.08 6.35
C ASP A 6 -13.03 -0.94 5.67
N LEU A 7 -14.30 -0.77 6.03
CA LEU A 7 -15.11 0.33 5.51
C LEU A 7 -14.48 1.69 5.83
N ALA A 8 -14.03 1.88 7.09
CA ALA A 8 -13.35 3.10 7.50
C ALA A 8 -12.06 3.32 6.71
N LEU A 9 -11.23 2.28 6.53
CA LEU A 9 -10.01 2.34 5.71
C LEU A 9 -10.33 2.75 4.27
N GLY A 10 -11.35 2.13 3.67
CA GLY A 10 -11.79 2.45 2.31
C GLY A 10 -12.24 3.91 2.15
N LEU A 11 -13.09 4.39 3.04
CA LEU A 11 -13.62 5.77 3.00
C LEU A 11 -12.53 6.81 3.25
N VAL A 12 -11.67 6.60 4.25
CA VAL A 12 -10.51 7.48 4.51
C VAL A 12 -9.60 7.52 3.29
N THR A 13 -9.28 6.36 2.71
CA THR A 13 -8.39 6.28 1.55
C THR A 13 -8.98 6.96 0.31
N LEU A 14 -10.31 6.88 0.09
CA LEU A 14 -11.00 7.64 -0.97
C LEU A 14 -10.90 9.14 -0.75
N GLU A 15 -11.09 9.61 0.48
CA GLU A 15 -10.97 11.04 0.78
C GLU A 15 -9.52 11.54 0.59
N LEU A 16 -8.53 10.75 0.99
CA LEU A 16 -7.13 11.04 0.73
C LEU A 16 -6.84 11.08 -0.78
N LEU A 17 -7.36 10.11 -1.56
CA LEU A 17 -7.26 10.09 -3.03
C LEU A 17 -7.82 11.37 -3.67
N ARG A 18 -8.99 11.83 -3.19
CA ARG A 18 -9.62 13.07 -3.69
C ARG A 18 -8.71 14.28 -3.53
N ARG A 19 -7.93 14.33 -2.45
CA ARG A 19 -6.99 15.41 -2.11
C ARG A 19 -5.61 15.26 -2.73
N LEU A 20 -5.30 14.09 -3.34
CA LEU A 20 -3.98 13.86 -3.93
C LEU A 20 -3.71 14.78 -5.12
N PRO A 21 -2.47 15.29 -5.22
CA PRO A 21 -2.02 16.08 -6.37
C PRO A 21 -2.14 15.33 -7.70
N ARG A 22 -2.31 16.08 -8.82
CA ARG A 22 -2.46 15.52 -10.18
C ARG A 22 -1.32 15.85 -11.13
N ASP A 23 -0.44 16.72 -10.75
CA ASP A 23 0.47 17.51 -11.62
C ASP A 23 1.90 16.96 -11.69
N ARG A 24 2.16 15.71 -11.25
CA ARG A 24 3.50 15.11 -11.24
C ARG A 24 3.50 13.75 -11.94
N ASP A 25 4.63 13.36 -12.51
CA ASP A 25 4.79 12.08 -13.21
C ASP A 25 4.45 10.87 -12.32
N ALA A 26 4.86 10.90 -11.06
CA ALA A 26 4.53 9.86 -10.08
C ALA A 26 3.06 9.92 -9.63
N SER A 27 2.36 11.06 -9.76
CA SER A 27 1.01 11.27 -9.20
C SER A 27 0.00 10.26 -9.73
N ARG A 28 0.05 9.90 -11.00
CA ARG A 28 -0.87 8.90 -11.57
C ARG A 28 -0.74 7.53 -10.90
N TYR A 29 0.47 7.13 -10.55
CA TYR A 29 0.74 5.84 -9.89
C TYR A 29 0.36 5.89 -8.42
N TRP A 30 0.66 7.00 -7.71
CA TRP A 30 0.16 7.21 -6.36
C TRP A 30 -1.36 7.19 -6.31
N ARG A 31 -2.03 7.89 -7.23
CA ARG A 31 -3.48 7.88 -7.32
C ARG A 31 -4.04 6.49 -7.61
N ALA A 32 -3.41 5.72 -8.50
CA ALA A 32 -3.79 4.34 -8.77
C ALA A 32 -3.61 3.44 -7.54
N ALA A 33 -2.52 3.61 -6.77
CA ALA A 33 -2.30 2.90 -5.52
C ALA A 33 -3.38 3.23 -4.48
N PHE A 34 -3.70 4.51 -4.27
CA PHE A 34 -4.76 4.92 -3.34
C PHE A 34 -6.15 4.44 -3.79
N LEU A 35 -6.45 4.52 -5.08
CA LEU A 35 -7.72 3.99 -5.62
C LEU A 35 -7.82 2.48 -5.40
N GLY A 36 -6.77 1.75 -5.76
CA GLY A 36 -6.72 0.29 -5.57
C GLY A 36 -6.84 -0.09 -4.11
N ALA A 37 -6.13 0.60 -3.20
CA ALA A 37 -6.23 0.36 -1.76
C ALA A 37 -7.65 0.63 -1.23
N ALA A 38 -8.28 1.72 -1.67
CA ALA A 38 -9.65 2.03 -1.28
C ALA A 38 -10.65 0.97 -1.77
N VAL A 39 -10.54 0.55 -3.04
CA VAL A 39 -11.39 -0.50 -3.61
C VAL A 39 -11.16 -1.82 -2.87
N THR A 40 -9.91 -2.19 -2.60
CA THR A 40 -9.58 -3.40 -1.85
C THR A 40 -10.20 -3.39 -0.45
N ALA A 41 -10.11 -2.27 0.27
CA ALA A 41 -10.69 -2.14 1.61
C ALA A 41 -12.23 -2.20 1.57
N LEU A 42 -12.89 -1.56 0.59
CA LEU A 42 -14.33 -1.65 0.43
C LEU A 42 -14.80 -3.07 0.07
N LEU A 43 -14.06 -3.79 -0.78
CA LEU A 43 -14.30 -5.21 -1.04
C LEU A 43 -14.09 -6.05 0.21
N GLY A 44 -13.08 -5.73 1.03
CA GLY A 44 -12.83 -6.33 2.34
C GLY A 44 -14.00 -6.15 3.30
N ALA A 45 -14.59 -4.97 3.34
CA ALA A 45 -15.77 -4.69 4.14
C ALA A 45 -16.97 -5.60 3.75
N VAL A 46 -17.19 -5.78 2.45
CA VAL A 46 -18.22 -6.71 1.95
C VAL A 46 -17.86 -8.16 2.26
N TYR A 47 -16.59 -8.54 2.03
CA TYR A 47 -16.11 -9.89 2.32
C TYR A 47 -16.30 -10.26 3.79
N HIS A 48 -15.78 -9.46 4.70
CA HIS A 48 -15.86 -9.73 6.15
C HIS A 48 -17.27 -9.57 6.71
N GLY A 49 -18.10 -8.70 6.09
CA GLY A 49 -19.47 -8.46 6.54
C GLY A 49 -20.48 -9.51 6.06
N VAL A 50 -20.28 -10.07 4.85
CA VAL A 50 -21.33 -10.85 4.18
C VAL A 50 -20.83 -12.18 3.60
N LEU A 51 -19.58 -12.25 3.10
CA LEU A 51 -19.10 -13.36 2.28
C LEU A 51 -18.21 -14.35 3.02
N VAL A 52 -17.63 -13.96 4.15
CA VAL A 52 -16.79 -14.85 4.95
C VAL A 52 -17.57 -16.10 5.37
N GLY A 53 -16.97 -17.26 5.17
CA GLY A 53 -17.61 -18.56 5.46
C GLY A 53 -18.62 -19.04 4.43
N ARG A 54 -18.86 -18.33 3.32
CA ARG A 54 -19.72 -18.80 2.22
C ARG A 54 -18.89 -19.58 1.20
N PRO A 55 -19.11 -20.90 1.03
CA PRO A 55 -18.37 -21.70 0.06
C PRO A 55 -18.53 -21.16 -1.37
N GLY A 56 -17.48 -21.25 -2.16
CA GLY A 56 -17.45 -20.80 -3.55
C GLY A 56 -17.31 -19.28 -3.66
N ILE A 57 -18.37 -18.52 -3.43
CA ILE A 57 -18.35 -17.06 -3.61
C ILE A 57 -17.35 -16.39 -2.67
N GLY A 58 -17.23 -16.85 -1.43
CA GLY A 58 -16.23 -16.32 -0.48
C GLY A 58 -14.80 -16.57 -0.94
N THR A 59 -14.51 -17.74 -1.51
CA THR A 59 -13.20 -18.07 -2.05
C THR A 59 -12.84 -17.18 -3.26
N VAL A 60 -13.79 -16.99 -4.17
CA VAL A 60 -13.59 -16.10 -5.33
C VAL A 60 -13.40 -14.65 -4.88
N ALA A 61 -14.24 -14.17 -3.96
CA ALA A 61 -14.13 -12.80 -3.43
C ALA A 61 -12.77 -12.56 -2.74
N TRP A 62 -12.29 -13.55 -1.97
CA TRP A 62 -10.96 -13.50 -1.38
C TRP A 62 -9.86 -13.45 -2.44
N ALA A 63 -9.92 -14.29 -3.47
CA ALA A 63 -8.92 -14.30 -4.55
C ALA A 63 -8.90 -12.97 -5.31
N VAL A 64 -10.06 -12.37 -5.59
CA VAL A 64 -10.15 -11.05 -6.23
C VAL A 64 -9.55 -9.96 -5.33
N MET A 65 -9.96 -9.90 -4.06
CA MET A 65 -9.50 -8.90 -3.10
C MET A 65 -7.98 -8.97 -2.91
N SER A 66 -7.44 -10.17 -2.73
CA SER A 66 -6.01 -10.38 -2.54
C SER A 66 -5.20 -10.11 -3.80
N SER A 67 -5.73 -10.37 -4.98
CA SER A 67 -5.11 -9.95 -6.25
C SER A 67 -5.02 -8.42 -6.35
N MET A 68 -6.03 -7.70 -5.86
CA MET A 68 -6.00 -6.23 -5.82
C MET A 68 -4.89 -5.70 -4.91
N VAL A 69 -4.56 -6.39 -3.81
CA VAL A 69 -3.41 -6.02 -2.95
C VAL A 69 -2.12 -6.04 -3.75
N VAL A 70 -1.88 -7.10 -4.52
CA VAL A 70 -0.69 -7.24 -5.37
C VAL A 70 -0.63 -6.13 -6.44
N VAL A 71 -1.77 -5.79 -7.04
CA VAL A 71 -1.88 -4.67 -7.98
C VAL A 71 -1.52 -3.35 -7.31
N VAL A 72 -2.01 -3.10 -6.09
CA VAL A 72 -1.68 -1.89 -5.30
C VAL A 72 -0.18 -1.79 -5.05
N MET A 73 0.46 -2.90 -4.62
CA MET A 73 1.91 -2.95 -4.38
C MET A 73 2.70 -2.66 -5.66
N SER A 74 2.26 -3.17 -6.81
CA SER A 74 2.83 -2.85 -8.11
C SER A 74 2.78 -1.34 -8.42
N PHE A 75 1.69 -0.64 -8.07
CA PHE A 75 1.59 0.82 -8.24
C PHE A 75 2.46 1.59 -7.24
N ILE A 76 2.57 1.14 -6.00
CA ILE A 76 3.47 1.72 -4.99
C ILE A 76 4.93 1.63 -5.45
N LEU A 77 5.35 0.49 -5.99
CA LEU A 77 6.68 0.32 -6.57
C LEU A 77 6.90 1.31 -7.72
N ALA A 78 5.97 1.36 -8.68
CA ALA A 78 6.09 2.26 -9.83
C ALA A 78 6.18 3.73 -9.42
N ALA A 79 5.33 4.15 -8.46
CA ALA A 79 5.33 5.51 -7.93
C ALA A 79 6.66 5.84 -7.23
N SER A 80 7.15 4.93 -6.38
CA SER A 80 8.41 5.08 -5.65
C SER A 80 9.61 5.19 -6.58
N VAL A 81 9.68 4.33 -7.59
CA VAL A 81 10.79 4.35 -8.58
C VAL A 81 10.80 5.64 -9.37
N ILE A 82 9.63 6.10 -9.84
CA ILE A 82 9.54 7.36 -10.59
C ILE A 82 9.88 8.56 -9.71
N GLU A 83 9.44 8.56 -8.45
CA GLU A 83 9.72 9.64 -7.50
C GLU A 83 11.22 9.76 -7.19
N VAL A 84 11.91 8.64 -7.01
CA VAL A 84 13.32 8.63 -6.57
C VAL A 84 14.30 8.63 -7.74
N LEU A 85 14.04 7.86 -8.81
CA LEU A 85 14.96 7.66 -9.92
C LEU A 85 14.55 8.41 -11.19
N GLY A 86 13.32 8.93 -11.23
CA GLY A 86 12.77 9.54 -12.44
C GLY A 86 12.20 8.52 -13.43
N ARG A 87 11.35 9.02 -14.34
CA ARG A 87 10.57 8.21 -15.28
C ARG A 87 11.42 7.33 -16.20
N ASN A 88 12.54 7.85 -16.70
CA ASN A 88 13.37 7.12 -17.66
C ASN A 88 14.03 5.87 -17.06
N ARG A 89 14.34 5.88 -15.77
CA ARG A 89 14.94 4.73 -15.07
C ARG A 89 13.89 3.76 -14.55
N ALA A 90 12.64 4.17 -14.48
CA ALA A 90 11.53 3.33 -13.99
C ALA A 90 11.32 2.08 -14.85
N VAL A 91 11.67 2.12 -16.13
CA VAL A 91 11.52 1.00 -17.08
C VAL A 91 12.23 -0.27 -16.60
N VAL A 92 13.37 -0.15 -15.92
CA VAL A 92 14.14 -1.29 -15.39
C VAL A 92 13.33 -2.11 -14.36
N PHE A 93 12.39 -1.47 -13.67
CA PHE A 93 11.56 -2.13 -12.63
C PHE A 93 10.24 -2.71 -13.16
N TRP A 94 9.92 -2.54 -14.45
CA TRP A 94 8.71 -3.12 -15.04
C TRP A 94 8.64 -4.66 -14.94
N PRO A 95 9.73 -5.41 -15.19
CA PRO A 95 9.71 -6.87 -15.03
C PRO A 95 9.35 -7.29 -13.60
N LEU A 96 9.87 -6.59 -12.58
CA LEU A 96 9.59 -6.90 -11.18
C LEU A 96 8.08 -6.77 -10.84
N ARG A 97 7.42 -5.73 -11.38
CA ARG A 97 5.97 -5.56 -11.23
C ARG A 97 5.18 -6.73 -11.81
N LEU A 98 5.61 -7.23 -12.98
CA LEU A 98 4.97 -8.38 -13.65
C LEU A 98 5.22 -9.68 -12.91
N VAL A 99 6.42 -9.89 -12.36
CA VAL A 99 6.75 -11.11 -11.63
C VAL A 99 5.80 -11.32 -10.45
N GLY A 100 5.61 -10.31 -9.59
CA GLY A 100 4.68 -10.41 -8.46
C GLY A 100 3.23 -10.68 -8.91
N LEU A 101 2.75 -9.93 -9.91
CA LEU A 101 1.40 -10.09 -10.44
C LEU A 101 1.16 -11.49 -11.03
N VAL A 102 2.08 -11.98 -11.87
CA VAL A 102 1.95 -13.30 -12.53
C VAL A 102 2.06 -14.42 -11.49
N ALA A 103 3.04 -14.34 -10.58
CA ALA A 103 3.20 -15.33 -9.53
C ALA A 103 1.92 -15.46 -8.69
N TYR A 104 1.36 -14.33 -8.25
CA TYR A 104 0.14 -14.37 -7.46
C TYR A 104 -1.08 -14.83 -8.26
N ALA A 105 -1.20 -14.44 -9.53
CA ALA A 105 -2.28 -14.92 -10.41
C ALA A 105 -2.27 -16.46 -10.53
N VAL A 106 -1.08 -17.08 -10.62
CA VAL A 106 -0.95 -18.54 -10.62
C VAL A 106 -1.41 -19.13 -9.28
N PHE A 107 -0.98 -18.58 -8.13
CA PHE A 107 -1.45 -19.04 -6.82
C PHE A 107 -2.97 -18.92 -6.68
N ALA A 108 -3.55 -17.82 -7.11
CA ALA A 108 -4.99 -17.60 -7.05
C ALA A 108 -5.75 -18.57 -7.95
N ALA A 109 -5.29 -18.78 -9.19
CA ALA A 109 -5.92 -19.69 -10.15
C ALA A 109 -5.85 -21.17 -9.73
N THR A 110 -4.81 -21.54 -8.96
CA THR A 110 -4.64 -22.90 -8.44
C THR A 110 -5.30 -23.11 -7.06
N GLY A 111 -6.09 -22.15 -6.58
CA GLY A 111 -6.81 -22.26 -5.31
C GLY A 111 -5.94 -21.99 -4.06
N HIS A 112 -4.72 -21.50 -4.22
CA HIS A 112 -3.78 -21.23 -3.14
C HIS A 112 -3.72 -19.72 -2.76
N ALA A 113 -4.78 -18.97 -3.05
CA ALA A 113 -4.89 -17.57 -2.66
C ALA A 113 -4.88 -17.45 -1.13
N SER A 114 -3.77 -17.03 -0.56
CA SER A 114 -3.59 -16.87 0.89
C SER A 114 -2.74 -15.63 1.21
N ILE A 115 -2.80 -15.18 2.46
CA ILE A 115 -1.92 -14.09 2.94
C ILE A 115 -0.45 -14.47 2.79
N VAL A 116 -0.10 -15.71 3.07
CA VAL A 116 1.28 -16.22 2.94
C VAL A 116 1.73 -16.15 1.48
N ALA A 117 0.86 -16.52 0.53
CA ALA A 117 1.15 -16.40 -0.90
C ALA A 117 1.37 -14.93 -1.32
N ILE A 118 0.56 -13.98 -0.82
CA ILE A 118 0.77 -12.53 -1.05
C ILE A 118 2.15 -12.12 -0.54
N LEU A 119 2.49 -12.47 0.70
CA LEU A 119 3.76 -12.11 1.32
C LEU A 119 4.95 -12.65 0.53
N TRP A 120 4.89 -13.89 0.05
CA TRP A 120 5.94 -14.47 -0.79
C TRP A 120 6.07 -13.76 -2.13
N CYS A 121 4.95 -13.53 -2.83
CA CYS A 121 4.96 -12.86 -4.14
C CYS A 121 5.43 -11.41 -4.05
N GLU A 122 5.12 -10.72 -2.94
CA GLU A 122 5.41 -9.31 -2.76
C GLU A 122 6.66 -9.01 -1.94
N SER A 123 7.29 -10.01 -1.33
CA SER A 123 8.49 -9.80 -0.49
C SER A 123 9.61 -9.07 -1.23
N LEU A 124 9.86 -9.43 -2.48
CA LEU A 124 10.86 -8.75 -3.32
C LEU A 124 10.44 -7.32 -3.66
N THR A 125 9.16 -7.10 -3.97
CA THR A 125 8.60 -5.77 -4.25
C THR A 125 8.75 -4.86 -3.03
N VAL A 126 8.36 -5.35 -1.85
CA VAL A 126 8.48 -4.61 -0.58
C VAL A 126 9.94 -4.31 -0.26
N ALA A 127 10.83 -5.30 -0.42
CA ALA A 127 12.27 -5.12 -0.20
C ALA A 127 12.86 -4.06 -1.15
N CYS A 128 12.45 -4.05 -2.43
CA CYS A 128 12.87 -3.05 -3.40
C CYS A 128 12.35 -1.65 -3.03
N VAL A 129 11.09 -1.51 -2.64
CA VAL A 129 10.52 -0.23 -2.22
C VAL A 129 11.24 0.30 -0.99
N LEU A 130 11.43 -0.55 0.03
CA LEU A 130 12.13 -0.18 1.26
C LEU A 130 13.60 0.19 0.97
N GLY A 131 14.33 -0.64 0.23
CA GLY A 131 15.72 -0.39 -0.14
C GLY A 131 15.89 0.89 -0.93
N LEU A 132 14.95 1.19 -1.86
CA LEU A 132 14.94 2.42 -2.62
C LEU A 132 14.78 3.66 -1.74
N TRP A 133 13.85 3.62 -0.75
CA TRP A 133 13.65 4.76 0.15
C TRP A 133 14.76 4.90 1.19
N VAL A 134 15.39 3.79 1.63
CA VAL A 134 16.63 3.83 2.46
C VAL A 134 17.77 4.45 1.66
N TRP A 135 17.96 4.03 0.41
CA TRP A 135 18.97 4.65 -0.47
C TRP A 135 18.69 6.13 -0.69
N ALA A 136 17.43 6.53 -0.93
CA ALA A 136 17.02 7.91 -1.06
C ALA A 136 17.30 8.73 0.22
N TRP A 137 17.11 8.11 1.40
CA TRP A 137 17.42 8.72 2.69
C TRP A 137 18.92 8.98 2.86
N LEU A 138 19.76 8.02 2.48
CA LEU A 138 21.22 8.18 2.47
C LEU A 138 21.69 9.26 1.49
N ARG A 139 20.87 9.58 0.48
CA ARG A 139 21.09 10.67 -0.49
C ARG A 139 20.38 11.96 -0.11
N HIS A 140 19.88 12.07 1.12
CA HIS A 140 19.18 13.26 1.64
C HIS A 140 17.96 13.69 0.82
N HIS A 141 17.24 12.71 0.20
CA HIS A 141 16.01 13.00 -0.52
C HIS A 141 14.92 13.50 0.43
N PRO A 142 14.25 14.64 0.15
CA PRO A 142 13.38 15.32 1.13
C PRO A 142 12.16 14.51 1.57
N LEU A 143 11.72 13.55 0.76
CA LEU A 143 10.55 12.70 1.06
C LEU A 143 10.91 11.40 1.77
N SER A 144 12.19 11.04 1.86
CA SER A 144 12.61 9.72 2.35
C SER A 144 12.19 9.45 3.79
N GLY A 145 12.39 10.39 4.71
CA GLY A 145 11.97 10.21 6.10
C GLY A 145 10.47 9.97 6.26
N PRO A 146 9.60 10.85 5.74
CA PRO A 146 8.15 10.62 5.76
C PRO A 146 7.71 9.31 5.08
N MET A 147 8.34 8.93 3.98
CA MET A 147 8.04 7.67 3.28
C MET A 147 8.45 6.44 4.09
N LEU A 148 9.65 6.44 4.68
CA LEU A 148 10.11 5.36 5.55
C LEU A 148 9.22 5.22 6.78
N LEU A 149 8.74 6.33 7.35
CA LEU A 149 7.78 6.30 8.45
C LEU A 149 6.46 5.66 8.02
N ALA A 150 5.91 6.04 6.87
CA ALA A 150 4.67 5.45 6.35
C ALA A 150 4.82 3.94 6.10
N ILE A 151 5.93 3.52 5.49
CA ILE A 151 6.26 2.10 5.25
C ILE A 151 6.40 1.36 6.58
N GLY A 152 7.15 1.92 7.53
CA GLY A 152 7.37 1.32 8.85
C GLY A 152 6.07 1.09 9.62
N VAL A 153 5.16 2.08 9.61
CA VAL A 153 3.83 1.96 10.24
C VAL A 153 2.99 0.90 9.54
N SER A 154 3.03 0.81 8.20
CA SER A 154 2.29 -0.20 7.44
C SER A 154 2.83 -1.61 7.70
N ILE A 155 4.16 -1.78 7.82
CA ILE A 155 4.78 -3.06 8.21
C ILE A 155 4.39 -3.42 9.65
N ALA A 156 4.47 -2.48 10.59
CA ALA A 156 4.06 -2.70 11.97
C ALA A 156 2.59 -3.11 12.06
N ALA A 157 1.72 -2.50 11.27
CA ALA A 157 0.32 -2.91 11.17
C ALA A 157 0.16 -4.35 10.68
N ALA A 158 0.95 -4.78 9.68
CA ALA A 158 0.91 -6.14 9.18
C ALA A 158 1.33 -7.17 10.24
N MET A 159 2.19 -6.79 11.19
CA MET A 159 2.60 -7.66 12.30
C MET A 159 1.44 -8.02 13.23
N PHE A 160 0.41 -7.18 13.39
CA PHE A 160 -0.78 -7.54 14.18
C PHE A 160 -1.50 -8.76 13.60
N ARG A 161 -1.48 -8.92 12.29
CA ARG A 161 -2.09 -10.06 11.61
C ARG A 161 -1.21 -11.31 11.64
N LEU A 162 0.10 -11.15 11.62
CA LEU A 162 1.06 -12.26 11.69
C LEU A 162 1.29 -12.76 13.12
N ILE A 163 1.15 -11.87 14.11
CA ILE A 163 1.39 -12.16 15.52
C ILE A 163 0.12 -11.78 16.31
N PRO A 164 -0.86 -12.69 16.45
CA PRO A 164 -2.11 -12.39 17.14
C PRO A 164 -1.94 -11.88 18.58
N ALA A 165 -0.87 -12.32 19.27
CA ALA A 165 -0.54 -11.84 20.60
C ALA A 165 -0.27 -10.32 20.64
N ALA A 166 0.26 -9.73 19.56
CA ALA A 166 0.47 -8.28 19.47
C ALA A 166 -0.87 -7.51 19.42
N ALA A 167 -1.87 -8.04 18.71
CA ALA A 167 -3.22 -7.45 18.66
C ALA A 167 -3.92 -7.53 20.03
N ALA A 168 -3.70 -8.60 20.78
CA ALA A 168 -4.24 -8.75 22.14
C ALA A 168 -3.75 -7.65 23.10
N LEU A 169 -2.53 -7.14 22.93
CA LEU A 169 -1.99 -6.03 23.74
C LEU A 169 -2.83 -4.75 23.59
N VAL A 170 -3.40 -4.51 22.41
CA VAL A 170 -4.26 -3.35 22.14
C VAL A 170 -5.75 -3.68 22.29
N ARG A 171 -6.08 -4.87 22.77
CA ARG A 171 -7.45 -5.34 23.00
C ARG A 171 -8.35 -5.31 21.77
N LEU A 172 -7.76 -5.54 20.60
CA LEU A 172 -8.44 -5.61 19.31
C LEU A 172 -8.28 -7.01 18.70
N ASP A 173 -9.19 -7.38 17.81
CA ASP A 173 -8.96 -8.52 16.95
C ASP A 173 -7.86 -8.19 15.93
N PRO A 174 -7.08 -9.19 15.45
CA PRO A 174 -5.94 -8.97 14.59
C PRO A 174 -6.25 -8.20 13.29
N ASP A 175 -7.42 -8.45 12.69
CA ASP A 175 -7.83 -7.79 11.45
C ASP A 175 -8.17 -6.32 11.71
N SER A 176 -8.91 -6.02 12.78
CA SER A 176 -9.23 -4.62 13.15
C SER A 176 -7.97 -3.84 13.51
N ALA A 177 -7.03 -4.43 14.27
CA ALA A 177 -5.76 -3.79 14.60
C ALA A 177 -4.94 -3.49 13.34
N TYR A 178 -4.89 -4.45 12.41
CA TYR A 178 -4.25 -4.29 11.10
C TYR A 178 -4.86 -3.13 10.31
N HIS A 179 -6.20 -3.08 10.14
CA HIS A 179 -6.85 -2.05 9.35
C HIS A 179 -6.67 -0.64 9.94
N LEU A 180 -6.75 -0.50 11.27
CA LEU A 180 -6.49 0.78 11.93
C LEU A 180 -5.04 1.24 11.74
N GLY A 181 -4.08 0.33 11.83
CA GLY A 181 -2.68 0.62 11.52
C GLY A 181 -2.47 0.99 10.04
N GLN A 182 -3.19 0.34 9.12
CA GLN A 182 -3.15 0.70 7.69
C GLN A 182 -3.77 2.09 7.42
N ILE A 183 -4.82 2.50 8.15
CA ILE A 183 -5.32 3.88 8.07
C ILE A 183 -4.21 4.87 8.43
N ALA A 184 -3.49 4.65 9.54
CA ALA A 184 -2.37 5.50 9.92
C ALA A 184 -1.26 5.51 8.84
N GLY A 185 -0.90 4.35 8.29
CA GLY A 185 0.05 4.22 7.18
C GLY A 185 -0.38 5.01 5.94
N MET A 186 -1.65 4.92 5.53
CA MET A 186 -2.20 5.65 4.38
C MET A 186 -2.23 7.17 4.59
N VAL A 187 -2.54 7.63 5.81
CA VAL A 187 -2.49 9.06 6.15
C VAL A 187 -1.05 9.59 6.09
N LEU A 188 -0.08 8.84 6.62
CA LEU A 188 1.33 9.20 6.56
C LEU A 188 1.86 9.19 5.12
N LEU A 189 1.48 8.19 4.32
CA LEU A 189 1.83 8.11 2.91
C LEU A 189 1.27 9.31 2.14
N PHE A 190 -0.01 9.65 2.37
CA PHE A 190 -0.62 10.84 1.79
C PHE A 190 0.14 12.10 2.18
N ALA A 191 0.45 12.28 3.47
CA ALA A 191 1.19 13.44 3.96
C ALA A 191 2.58 13.56 3.32
N ALA A 192 3.27 12.42 3.11
CA ALA A 192 4.55 12.39 2.41
C ALA A 192 4.41 12.83 0.95
N VAL A 193 3.48 12.23 0.20
CA VAL A 193 3.23 12.54 -1.23
C VAL A 193 2.75 13.99 -1.42
N ALA A 194 1.90 14.49 -0.52
CA ALA A 194 1.38 15.87 -0.59
C ALA A 194 2.44 16.93 -0.27
N ARG A 195 3.39 16.64 0.63
CA ARG A 195 4.52 17.56 0.95
C ARG A 195 5.45 17.80 -0.23
N ALA A 196 5.58 16.86 -1.15
CA ALA A 196 6.40 17.00 -2.36
C ALA A 196 5.98 18.20 -3.25
N ARG A 197 4.86 18.84 -2.96
CA ARG A 197 4.32 20.01 -3.70
C ARG A 197 4.86 21.36 -3.28
N ARG A 198 5.43 21.51 -2.09
CA ARG A 198 5.89 22.84 -1.67
C ARG A 198 7.11 23.21 -2.50
N PRO A 199 7.03 24.19 -3.42
CA PRO A 199 8.21 24.79 -4.00
C PRO A 199 9.09 25.23 -2.82
N GLN A 200 10.35 24.86 -2.79
CA GLN A 200 11.30 25.53 -1.93
C GLN A 200 11.18 27.01 -2.29
N ALA A 201 10.63 27.81 -1.39
CA ALA A 201 10.69 29.26 -1.53
C ALA A 201 12.18 29.59 -1.69
N LEU A 202 12.55 30.06 -2.88
CA LEU A 202 13.88 30.57 -3.10
C LEU A 202 14.13 31.58 -1.98
N PRO A 203 15.26 31.53 -1.27
CA PRO A 203 15.59 32.58 -0.33
C PRO A 203 15.51 33.88 -1.11
N SER A 204 14.61 34.77 -0.66
CA SER A 204 14.48 36.12 -1.20
C SER A 204 15.86 36.72 -1.15
N GLY A 205 16.51 36.85 -2.32
CA GLY A 205 17.82 37.38 -2.44
C GLY A 205 17.86 38.74 -1.75
N SER A 206 18.69 38.83 -0.74
CA SER A 206 19.13 40.13 -0.18
C SER A 206 19.75 40.91 -1.33
N GLN A 207 18.99 41.92 -1.83
CA GLN A 207 19.56 43.02 -2.61
C GLN A 207 20.34 43.93 -1.69
#